data_a7d47453a8c6ebea9d766db45511ee67
#
_entry.id   a7d47453a8c6ebea9d766db45511ee67
#
_cell.length_a   1.000
_cell.length_b   1.000
_cell.length_c   1.000
_cell.angle_alpha   90.00
_cell.angle_beta   90.00
_cell.angle_gamma   90.00
#
_symmetry.space_group_name_H-M   'P 1'
#
loop_
_entity.id
_entity.type
_entity.pdbx_description
1 polymer ?
#
loop_
_entity_poly.entity_id
_entity_poly.type
_entity_poly.pdbx_seq_one_letter_code
_entity_poly.pdbx_strand_id
1 'polypeptide(L)'
;MLLFAGNPHGSYEHLYPFVQENDNVALIILGDLQLSSPDELDKLAKYCDIWFIHGNHDSKTVAAFEAICGTHWKSRNLHNRVVEIQGQRIAGLGGVFRGQIWMPPNKPMYFDPIHYCQYSPQEKIWRGGVPLRHRTSIFPSDIEAIENDQADILICHEAPKPHPMGFRVINQLAEKLGVRHVFHGHHHDNIEYKTNFPYKITNVGFRSITDIHGNYLLKTIDDREK
;
A
#
# COMPACT_ATOMS: atom_id res chain seq x y z
N MET A 1 -9.21 -16.77 -6.24
CA MET A 1 -9.34 -15.50 -6.98
C MET A 1 -8.57 -14.42 -6.25
N LEU A 2 -7.84 -13.52 -6.97
CA LEU A 2 -7.07 -12.43 -6.38
C LEU A 2 -7.74 -11.08 -6.68
N LEU A 3 -8.04 -10.30 -5.63
CA LEU A 3 -8.71 -9.01 -5.70
C LEU A 3 -7.84 -7.91 -5.08
N PHE A 4 -7.89 -6.72 -5.66
CA PHE A 4 -7.23 -5.52 -5.14
C PHE A 4 -8.27 -4.47 -4.79
N ALA A 5 -8.24 -3.99 -3.54
CA ALA A 5 -9.15 -2.97 -3.03
C ALA A 5 -8.40 -1.69 -2.67
N GLY A 6 -8.90 -0.55 -3.14
CA GLY A 6 -8.32 0.77 -2.89
C GLY A 6 -8.96 1.48 -1.69
N ASN A 7 -8.14 2.03 -0.83
CA ASN A 7 -8.46 3.09 0.14
C ASN A 7 -9.82 2.95 0.85
N PRO A 8 -10.06 1.92 1.71
CA PRO A 8 -11.36 1.69 2.35
C PRO A 8 -11.73 2.78 3.36
N HIS A 9 -10.75 3.43 3.99
CA HIS A 9 -10.96 4.50 4.97
C HIS A 9 -11.99 4.12 6.05
N GLY A 10 -11.77 2.97 6.71
CA GLY A 10 -12.60 2.48 7.81
C GLY A 10 -14.00 1.99 7.41
N SER A 11 -14.27 1.79 6.12
CA SER A 11 -15.54 1.24 5.64
C SER A 11 -15.28 0.04 4.74
N TYR A 12 -15.78 -1.11 5.12
CA TYR A 12 -15.50 -2.41 4.51
C TYR A 12 -16.72 -3.08 3.90
N GLU A 13 -17.92 -2.49 4.04
CA GLU A 13 -19.21 -3.06 3.61
C GLU A 13 -19.22 -3.37 2.12
N HIS A 14 -18.58 -2.52 1.31
CA HIS A 14 -18.50 -2.68 -0.15
C HIS A 14 -17.70 -3.91 -0.59
N LEU A 15 -16.88 -4.51 0.30
CA LEU A 15 -16.06 -5.68 0.01
C LEU A 15 -16.85 -7.00 0.14
N TYR A 16 -17.83 -7.06 1.07
CA TYR A 16 -18.52 -8.31 1.41
C TYR A 16 -19.16 -9.02 0.21
N PRO A 17 -19.85 -8.35 -0.72
CA PRO A 17 -20.45 -9.04 -1.88
C PRO A 17 -19.41 -9.83 -2.68
N PHE A 18 -18.21 -9.27 -2.85
CA PHE A 18 -17.16 -9.89 -3.67
C PHE A 18 -16.42 -11.05 -2.99
N VAL A 19 -16.35 -11.04 -1.65
CA VAL A 19 -15.68 -12.10 -0.89
C VAL A 19 -16.62 -13.20 -0.42
N GLN A 20 -17.93 -12.93 -0.35
CA GLN A 20 -18.95 -13.91 0.04
C GLN A 20 -19.48 -14.74 -1.14
N GLU A 21 -19.53 -14.14 -2.33
CA GLU A 21 -20.05 -14.78 -3.55
C GLU A 21 -19.00 -15.67 -4.26
N ASN A 22 -17.74 -15.61 -3.82
CA ASN A 22 -16.64 -16.31 -4.47
C ASN A 22 -15.84 -17.15 -3.47
N ASP A 23 -15.49 -18.35 -3.88
CA ASP A 23 -14.65 -19.26 -3.09
C ASP A 23 -13.16 -18.91 -3.26
N ASN A 24 -12.38 -19.17 -2.22
CA ASN A 24 -10.92 -19.06 -2.21
C ASN A 24 -10.41 -17.67 -2.69
N VAL A 25 -10.97 -16.62 -2.13
CA VAL A 25 -10.56 -15.24 -2.42
C VAL A 25 -9.35 -14.86 -1.58
N ALA A 26 -8.31 -14.30 -2.23
CA ALA A 26 -7.29 -13.49 -1.57
C ALA A 26 -7.56 -12.02 -1.90
N LEU A 27 -7.75 -11.21 -0.85
CA LEU A 27 -8.02 -9.78 -0.94
C LEU A 27 -6.78 -9.00 -0.52
N ILE A 28 -6.31 -8.10 -1.38
CA ILE A 28 -5.17 -7.22 -1.12
C ILE A 28 -5.65 -5.78 -1.02
N ILE A 29 -5.47 -5.15 0.15
CA ILE A 29 -5.85 -3.76 0.40
C ILE A 29 -4.64 -2.84 0.18
N LEU A 30 -4.81 -1.83 -0.66
CA LEU A 30 -3.73 -0.95 -1.14
C LEU A 30 -3.47 0.26 -0.24
N GLY A 31 -3.64 0.10 1.08
CA GLY A 31 -3.38 1.13 2.08
C GLY A 31 -4.62 1.91 2.50
N ASP A 32 -4.41 2.81 3.45
CA ASP A 32 -5.45 3.63 4.05
C ASP A 32 -6.61 2.80 4.61
N LEU A 33 -6.25 1.73 5.35
CA LEU A 33 -7.20 0.87 6.04
C LEU A 33 -8.01 1.68 7.05
N GLN A 34 -7.29 2.51 7.82
CA GLN A 34 -7.86 3.40 8.84
C GLN A 34 -8.77 2.65 9.82
N LEU A 35 -8.29 1.49 10.30
CA LEU A 35 -9.00 0.63 11.24
C LEU A 35 -9.27 1.36 12.56
N SER A 36 -10.46 1.22 13.09
CA SER A 36 -10.78 1.59 14.48
C SER A 36 -10.51 0.43 15.45
N SER A 37 -10.64 -0.82 14.97
CA SER A 37 -10.37 -2.06 15.68
C SER A 37 -9.87 -3.14 14.72
N PRO A 38 -9.00 -4.08 15.15
CA PRO A 38 -8.64 -5.26 14.36
C PRO A 38 -9.85 -6.14 14.00
N ASP A 39 -10.92 -6.10 14.80
CA ASP A 39 -12.16 -6.88 14.58
C ASP A 39 -12.80 -6.62 13.22
N GLU A 40 -12.54 -5.46 12.61
CA GLU A 40 -13.07 -5.12 11.29
C GLU A 40 -12.51 -6.08 10.23
N LEU A 41 -11.20 -6.31 10.25
CA LEU A 41 -10.57 -7.30 9.37
C LEU A 41 -10.87 -8.74 9.80
N ASP A 42 -10.98 -9.01 11.12
CA ASP A 42 -11.32 -10.35 11.63
C ASP A 42 -12.69 -10.83 11.15
N LYS A 43 -13.64 -9.91 11.01
CA LYS A 43 -14.96 -10.22 10.44
C LYS A 43 -14.86 -10.55 8.96
N LEU A 44 -14.10 -9.77 8.20
CA LEU A 44 -13.91 -9.95 6.76
C LEU A 44 -13.10 -11.21 6.44
N ALA A 45 -12.12 -11.55 7.28
CA ALA A 45 -11.25 -12.73 7.16
C ALA A 45 -11.97 -14.07 7.29
N LYS A 46 -13.24 -14.06 7.72
CA LYS A 46 -14.08 -15.27 7.71
C LYS A 46 -14.43 -15.72 6.30
N TYR A 47 -14.29 -14.84 5.31
CA TYR A 47 -14.69 -15.05 3.92
C TYR A 47 -13.52 -15.08 2.94
N CYS A 48 -12.35 -14.51 3.31
CA CYS A 48 -11.21 -14.41 2.40
C CYS A 48 -9.87 -14.35 3.15
N ASP A 49 -8.78 -14.65 2.42
CA ASP A 49 -7.41 -14.45 2.90
C ASP A 49 -7.01 -12.99 2.68
N ILE A 50 -6.78 -12.22 3.76
CA ILE A 50 -6.52 -10.79 3.69
C ILE A 50 -5.04 -10.50 3.78
N TRP A 51 -4.57 -9.65 2.85
CA TRP A 51 -3.26 -9.04 2.82
C TRP A 51 -3.39 -7.54 2.60
N PHE A 52 -2.40 -6.76 2.96
CA PHE A 52 -2.42 -5.32 2.75
C PHE A 52 -1.03 -4.69 2.72
N ILE A 53 -0.97 -3.46 2.26
CA ILE A 53 0.09 -2.50 2.58
C ILE A 53 -0.53 -1.37 3.40
N HIS A 54 0.25 -0.70 4.24
CA HIS A 54 -0.24 0.49 4.93
C HIS A 54 -0.22 1.73 4.02
N GLY A 55 -1.14 2.65 4.24
CA GLY A 55 -1.16 3.98 3.65
C GLY A 55 -0.85 5.09 4.67
N ASN A 56 -0.97 6.35 4.27
CA ASN A 56 -0.63 7.47 5.12
C ASN A 56 -1.65 7.72 6.26
N HIS A 57 -2.88 7.28 6.11
CA HIS A 57 -3.92 7.39 7.13
C HIS A 57 -3.75 6.37 8.26
N ASP A 58 -3.04 5.28 8.02
CA ASP A 58 -2.83 4.21 9.00
C ASP A 58 -1.87 4.59 10.14
N SER A 59 -1.23 5.75 10.05
CA SER A 59 -0.45 6.35 11.15
C SER A 59 -0.96 7.74 11.57
N LYS A 60 -2.20 8.11 11.26
CA LYS A 60 -2.80 9.37 11.73
C LYS A 60 -3.10 9.34 13.22
N THR A 61 -3.49 8.18 13.74
CA THR A 61 -3.77 7.97 15.17
C THR A 61 -3.01 6.75 15.68
N VAL A 62 -2.74 6.73 16.99
CA VAL A 62 -2.12 5.58 17.64
C VAL A 62 -3.03 4.35 17.50
N ALA A 63 -4.34 4.51 17.65
CA ALA A 63 -5.30 3.42 17.55
C ALA A 63 -5.26 2.74 16.17
N ALA A 64 -5.30 3.53 15.07
CA ALA A 64 -5.23 2.97 13.72
C ALA A 64 -3.89 2.24 13.46
N PHE A 65 -2.77 2.81 13.94
CA PHE A 65 -1.46 2.17 13.82
C PHE A 65 -1.38 0.85 14.60
N GLU A 66 -1.85 0.85 15.86
CA GLU A 66 -1.83 -0.35 16.71
C GLU A 66 -2.77 -1.44 16.19
N ALA A 67 -3.90 -1.08 15.57
CA ALA A 67 -4.82 -2.06 15.00
C ALA A 67 -4.17 -2.94 13.92
N ILE A 68 -3.18 -2.42 13.19
CA ILE A 68 -2.45 -3.17 12.16
C ILE A 68 -1.06 -3.62 12.58
N CYS A 69 -0.33 -2.81 13.36
CA CYS A 69 1.06 -3.08 13.73
C CYS A 69 1.22 -3.73 15.11
N GLY A 70 0.25 -3.55 16.01
CA GLY A 70 0.22 -4.08 17.36
C GLY A 70 -0.52 -5.41 17.51
N THR A 71 -1.06 -5.96 16.41
CA THR A 71 -1.89 -7.18 16.40
C THR A 71 -1.29 -8.26 15.49
N HIS A 72 -1.96 -9.41 15.40
CA HIS A 72 -1.60 -10.50 14.48
C HIS A 72 -1.61 -10.05 13.00
N TRP A 73 -2.36 -9.01 12.65
CA TRP A 73 -2.42 -8.41 11.32
C TRP A 73 -1.08 -7.87 10.82
N LYS A 74 -0.15 -7.56 11.72
CA LYS A 74 1.21 -7.16 11.35
C LYS A 74 1.86 -8.14 10.37
N SER A 75 1.63 -9.43 10.54
CA SER A 75 2.18 -10.48 9.67
C SER A 75 1.63 -10.45 8.24
N ARG A 76 0.48 -9.81 8.04
CA ARG A 76 -0.21 -9.68 6.74
C ARG A 76 0.14 -8.40 5.98
N ASN A 77 0.93 -7.51 6.59
CA ASN A 77 1.43 -6.32 5.91
C ASN A 77 2.56 -6.71 4.95
N LEU A 78 2.39 -6.40 3.67
CA LEU A 78 3.33 -6.74 2.58
C LEU A 78 4.44 -5.69 2.40
N HIS A 79 4.43 -4.60 3.14
CA HIS A 79 5.45 -3.56 3.03
C HIS A 79 6.87 -4.15 3.22
N ASN A 80 7.78 -3.85 2.29
CA ASN A 80 9.17 -4.33 2.24
C ASN A 80 9.32 -5.85 2.10
N ARG A 81 8.35 -6.52 1.48
CA ARG A 81 8.42 -7.99 1.29
C ARG A 81 7.89 -8.39 -0.08
N VAL A 82 8.41 -9.53 -0.53
CA VAL A 82 7.82 -10.30 -1.63
C VAL A 82 7.21 -11.56 -1.05
N VAL A 83 5.92 -11.80 -1.31
CA VAL A 83 5.17 -12.95 -0.80
C VAL A 83 4.42 -13.61 -1.94
N GLU A 84 4.39 -14.94 -1.97
CA GLU A 84 3.57 -15.69 -2.91
C GLU A 84 2.13 -15.80 -2.40
N ILE A 85 1.19 -15.28 -3.18
CA ILE A 85 -0.25 -15.30 -2.88
C ILE A 85 -0.98 -15.76 -4.14
N GLN A 86 -1.76 -16.83 -4.05
CA GLN A 86 -2.50 -17.40 -5.18
C GLN A 86 -1.58 -17.66 -6.41
N GLY A 87 -0.34 -18.14 -6.18
CA GLY A 87 0.62 -18.42 -7.25
C GLY A 87 1.22 -17.18 -7.92
N GLN A 88 1.07 -15.99 -7.33
CA GLN A 88 1.70 -14.75 -7.79
C GLN A 88 2.69 -14.25 -6.73
N ARG A 89 3.89 -13.89 -7.14
CA ARG A 89 4.86 -13.20 -6.28
C ARG A 89 4.52 -11.71 -6.24
N ILE A 90 4.12 -11.24 -5.08
CA ILE A 90 3.64 -9.87 -4.88
C ILE A 90 4.63 -9.11 -4.02
N ALA A 91 5.23 -8.07 -4.58
CA ALA A 91 6.09 -7.11 -3.88
C ALA A 91 5.22 -5.97 -3.34
N GLY A 92 5.44 -5.55 -2.08
CA GLY A 92 4.69 -4.49 -1.45
C GLY A 92 5.54 -3.28 -1.05
N LEU A 93 5.09 -2.07 -1.44
CA LEU A 93 5.65 -0.79 -1.01
C LEU A 93 4.53 0.08 -0.41
N GLY A 94 4.32 -0.04 0.91
CA GLY A 94 3.35 0.77 1.65
C GLY A 94 3.89 2.14 2.01
N GLY A 95 2.98 3.06 2.39
CA GLY A 95 3.32 4.41 2.84
C GLY A 95 3.40 5.43 1.72
N VAL A 96 3.87 6.62 2.08
CA VAL A 96 3.98 7.78 1.18
C VAL A 96 5.33 8.48 1.31
N PHE A 97 5.77 9.14 0.24
CA PHE A 97 6.94 10.02 0.31
C PHE A 97 6.62 11.29 1.12
N ARG A 98 7.52 11.68 1.99
CA ARG A 98 7.41 12.92 2.78
C ARG A 98 8.73 13.69 2.77
N GLY A 99 8.70 14.97 2.42
CA GLY A 99 9.90 15.80 2.29
C GLY A 99 10.79 15.87 3.53
N GLN A 100 10.24 15.56 4.71
CA GLN A 100 11.01 15.46 5.96
C GLN A 100 11.85 14.18 6.05
N ILE A 101 11.58 13.19 5.22
CA ILE A 101 12.31 11.93 5.11
C ILE A 101 12.95 11.84 3.74
N TRP A 102 12.12 11.74 2.70
CA TRP A 102 12.53 11.66 1.32
C TRP A 102 11.40 12.10 0.39
N MET A 103 11.73 12.98 -0.58
CA MET A 103 10.82 13.41 -1.64
C MET A 103 11.55 13.29 -2.98
N PRO A 104 11.42 12.15 -3.69
CA PRO A 104 12.04 11.98 -5.00
C PRO A 104 11.59 13.07 -6.01
N PRO A 105 12.48 13.57 -6.89
CA PRO A 105 13.83 13.08 -7.17
C PRO A 105 14.93 13.65 -6.27
N ASN A 106 14.58 14.42 -5.24
CA ASN A 106 15.56 15.01 -4.34
C ASN A 106 16.30 13.93 -3.53
N LYS A 107 17.49 14.26 -3.04
CA LYS A 107 18.23 13.37 -2.14
C LYS A 107 17.44 13.18 -0.84
N PRO A 108 17.45 11.97 -0.26
CA PRO A 108 16.81 11.70 1.02
C PRO A 108 17.53 12.45 2.15
N MET A 109 16.77 12.92 3.13
CA MET A 109 17.31 13.44 4.38
C MET A 109 17.75 12.31 5.32
N TYR A 110 17.02 11.21 5.29
CA TYR A 110 17.30 10.01 6.09
C TYR A 110 17.17 8.78 5.22
N PHE A 111 18.14 7.88 5.34
CA PHE A 111 18.20 6.66 4.54
C PHE A 111 17.23 5.59 5.05
N ASP A 112 17.16 5.44 6.38
CA ASP A 112 16.30 4.48 7.07
C ASP A 112 15.82 5.05 8.43
N PRO A 113 14.90 4.34 9.11
CA PRO A 113 14.40 4.75 10.43
C PRO A 113 15.49 4.84 11.51
N ILE A 114 16.55 4.04 11.44
CA ILE A 114 17.67 4.05 12.40
C ILE A 114 18.47 5.34 12.21
N HIS A 115 18.81 5.68 10.98
CA HIS A 115 19.48 6.93 10.61
C HIS A 115 18.66 8.14 11.11
N TYR A 116 17.32 8.13 10.94
CA TYR A 116 16.47 9.17 11.51
C TYR A 116 16.64 9.30 13.03
N CYS A 117 16.58 8.18 13.75
CA CYS A 117 16.67 8.16 15.20
C CYS A 117 18.05 8.60 15.72
N GLN A 118 19.13 8.31 15.00
CA GLN A 118 20.48 8.71 15.36
C GLN A 118 20.72 10.22 15.26
N TYR A 119 20.09 10.88 14.29
CA TYR A 119 20.31 12.30 14.00
C TYR A 119 19.15 13.22 14.37
N SER A 120 18.09 12.68 14.98
CA SER A 120 16.94 13.45 15.45
C SER A 120 17.01 13.67 16.97
N PRO A 121 16.55 14.85 17.46
CA PRO A 121 16.41 15.09 18.89
C PRO A 121 15.48 14.05 19.56
N GLN A 122 15.77 13.73 20.82
CA GLN A 122 15.05 12.69 21.57
C GLN A 122 13.52 12.96 21.67
N GLU A 123 13.13 14.23 21.73
CA GLU A 123 11.70 14.62 21.75
C GLU A 123 10.96 14.29 20.47
N LYS A 124 11.68 14.00 19.37
CA LYS A 124 11.11 13.53 18.11
C LYS A 124 11.06 12.01 17.99
N ILE A 125 11.55 11.29 19.01
CA ILE A 125 11.53 9.82 19.02
C ILE A 125 10.24 9.34 19.69
N TRP A 126 9.50 8.49 18.99
CA TRP A 126 8.27 7.91 19.51
C TRP A 126 8.42 6.39 19.67
N ARG A 127 8.27 5.91 20.92
CA ARG A 127 8.39 4.48 21.25
C ARG A 127 9.67 3.83 20.67
N GLY A 128 10.80 4.50 20.86
CA GLY A 128 12.11 4.02 20.41
C GLY A 128 12.33 4.01 18.89
N GLY A 129 11.52 4.72 18.13
CA GLY A 129 11.65 4.82 16.68
C GLY A 129 11.14 6.15 16.14
N VAL A 130 10.94 6.23 14.83
CA VAL A 130 10.44 7.44 14.18
C VAL A 130 9.08 7.88 14.74
N PRO A 131 8.72 9.17 14.68
CA PRO A 131 7.40 9.67 15.05
C PRO A 131 6.28 8.88 14.39
N LEU A 132 5.11 8.80 15.02
CA LEU A 132 3.97 8.04 14.53
C LEU A 132 3.69 8.33 13.05
N ARG A 133 3.66 9.61 12.67
CA ARG A 133 3.46 10.03 11.26
C ARG A 133 4.46 9.38 10.30
N HIS A 134 5.72 9.19 10.71
CA HIS A 134 6.78 8.65 9.85
C HIS A 134 6.85 7.12 9.85
N ARG A 135 5.98 6.43 10.63
CA ARG A 135 5.79 4.97 10.55
C ARG A 135 5.19 4.51 9.21
N THR A 136 4.64 5.44 8.45
CA THR A 136 4.13 5.23 7.10
C THR A 136 4.79 6.18 6.08
N SER A 137 6.03 6.59 6.33
CA SER A 137 6.86 7.25 5.33
C SER A 137 7.71 6.22 4.61
N ILE A 138 7.89 6.42 3.31
CA ILE A 138 8.82 5.61 2.51
C ILE A 138 10.25 6.14 2.72
N PHE A 139 11.15 5.24 3.10
CA PHE A 139 12.58 5.48 3.17
C PHE A 139 13.29 4.83 1.97
N PRO A 140 14.52 5.28 1.59
CA PRO A 140 15.31 4.57 0.59
C PRO A 140 15.53 3.10 0.91
N SER A 141 15.78 2.77 2.19
CA SER A 141 15.94 1.39 2.65
C SER A 141 14.74 0.48 2.37
N ASP A 142 13.52 1.06 2.29
CA ASP A 142 12.32 0.29 1.98
C ASP A 142 12.32 -0.22 0.53
N ILE A 143 12.88 0.57 -0.38
CA ILE A 143 13.07 0.18 -1.78
C ILE A 143 14.21 -0.83 -1.89
N GLU A 144 15.36 -0.56 -1.24
CA GLU A 144 16.51 -1.47 -1.26
C GLU A 144 16.20 -2.86 -0.69
N ALA A 145 15.25 -2.94 0.27
CA ALA A 145 14.85 -4.20 0.87
C ALA A 145 14.26 -5.22 -0.13
N ILE A 146 13.70 -4.75 -1.23
CA ILE A 146 13.01 -5.60 -2.22
C ILE A 146 13.53 -5.44 -3.66
N GLU A 147 14.34 -4.44 -3.96
CA GLU A 147 14.71 -4.11 -5.35
C GLU A 147 15.54 -5.17 -6.08
N ASN A 148 16.16 -6.09 -5.33
CA ASN A 148 16.95 -7.21 -5.87
C ASN A 148 16.14 -8.51 -5.94
N ASP A 149 14.88 -8.51 -5.51
CA ASP A 149 13.99 -9.64 -5.65
C ASP A 149 13.37 -9.70 -7.06
N GLN A 150 12.61 -10.76 -7.31
CA GLN A 150 11.75 -10.87 -8.49
C GLN A 150 10.30 -10.97 -8.05
N ALA A 151 9.42 -10.24 -8.73
CA ALA A 151 8.00 -10.28 -8.46
C ALA A 151 7.18 -10.30 -9.77
N ASP A 152 5.94 -10.78 -9.68
CA ASP A 152 4.99 -10.75 -10.80
C ASP A 152 4.15 -9.47 -10.76
N ILE A 153 3.89 -8.98 -9.53
CA ILE A 153 3.08 -7.80 -9.26
C ILE A 153 3.78 -6.93 -8.22
N LEU A 154 3.78 -5.61 -8.46
CA LEU A 154 4.11 -4.62 -7.44
C LEU A 154 2.82 -3.96 -6.97
N ILE A 155 2.59 -3.97 -5.67
CA ILE A 155 1.57 -3.14 -5.05
C ILE A 155 2.21 -1.98 -4.32
N CYS A 156 1.71 -0.77 -4.50
CA CYS A 156 2.19 0.42 -3.81
C CYS A 156 1.03 1.31 -3.36
N HIS A 157 1.23 2.06 -2.28
CA HIS A 157 0.23 3.05 -1.89
C HIS A 157 0.39 4.31 -2.75
N GLU A 158 1.62 4.83 -2.88
CA GLU A 158 1.94 5.94 -3.78
C GLU A 158 1.84 5.57 -5.25
N ALA A 159 1.48 6.53 -6.08
CA ALA A 159 1.37 6.35 -7.52
C ALA A 159 2.73 6.36 -8.23
N PRO A 160 2.95 5.49 -9.24
CA PRO A 160 4.03 5.63 -10.21
C PRO A 160 3.70 6.72 -11.25
N LYS A 161 4.68 7.12 -12.09
CA LYS A 161 4.37 7.80 -13.35
C LYS A 161 3.62 6.83 -14.29
N PRO A 162 2.61 7.30 -15.08
CA PRO A 162 2.36 8.69 -15.45
C PRO A 162 1.32 9.43 -14.61
N HIS A 163 0.95 8.95 -13.42
CA HIS A 163 0.07 9.74 -12.56
C HIS A 163 0.63 11.15 -12.38
N PRO A 164 -0.17 12.24 -12.43
CA PRO A 164 0.31 13.63 -12.28
C PRO A 164 1.18 13.82 -11.04
N MET A 165 0.73 13.25 -9.89
CA MET A 165 1.44 13.26 -8.62
C MET A 165 2.40 12.07 -8.42
N GLY A 166 2.57 11.21 -9.43
CA GLY A 166 3.31 9.96 -9.30
C GLY A 166 4.83 10.13 -9.31
N PHE A 167 5.53 9.11 -8.83
CA PHE A 167 6.97 9.09 -8.61
C PHE A 167 7.69 8.11 -9.52
N ARG A 168 8.69 8.59 -10.26
CA ARG A 168 9.49 7.75 -11.19
C ARG A 168 10.28 6.65 -10.48
N VAL A 169 10.64 6.84 -9.22
CA VAL A 169 11.35 5.83 -8.44
C VAL A 169 10.53 4.53 -8.28
N ILE A 170 9.21 4.62 -8.27
CA ILE A 170 8.33 3.44 -8.24
C ILE A 170 8.39 2.69 -9.58
N ASN A 171 8.48 3.42 -10.72
CA ASN A 171 8.68 2.77 -12.02
C ASN A 171 10.03 2.05 -12.08
N GLN A 172 11.11 2.68 -11.57
CA GLN A 172 12.43 2.06 -11.49
C GLN A 172 12.42 0.78 -10.64
N LEU A 173 11.68 0.79 -9.52
CA LEU A 173 11.48 -0.41 -8.70
C LEU A 173 10.72 -1.49 -9.48
N ALA A 174 9.64 -1.14 -10.16
CA ALA A 174 8.86 -2.07 -10.97
C ALA A 174 9.70 -2.73 -12.08
N GLU A 175 10.58 -1.95 -12.73
CA GLU A 175 11.53 -2.44 -13.74
C GLU A 175 12.56 -3.39 -13.15
N LYS A 176 13.15 -3.07 -11.98
CA LYS A 176 14.12 -3.94 -11.28
C LYS A 176 13.50 -5.27 -10.86
N LEU A 177 12.29 -5.24 -10.32
CA LEU A 177 11.52 -6.43 -9.90
C LEU A 177 11.07 -7.30 -11.09
N GLY A 178 11.05 -6.75 -12.31
CA GLY A 178 10.58 -7.43 -13.52
C GLY A 178 9.08 -7.71 -13.51
N VAL A 179 8.28 -6.85 -12.87
CA VAL A 179 6.83 -7.07 -12.73
C VAL A 179 6.08 -6.95 -14.05
N ARG A 180 4.93 -7.60 -14.13
CA ARG A 180 3.99 -7.48 -15.26
C ARG A 180 2.87 -6.49 -14.99
N HIS A 181 2.62 -6.18 -13.69
CA HIS A 181 1.56 -5.27 -13.29
C HIS A 181 1.93 -4.48 -12.04
N VAL A 182 1.56 -3.21 -12.00
CA VAL A 182 1.63 -2.34 -10.82
C VAL A 182 0.22 -1.94 -10.44
N PHE A 183 -0.19 -2.17 -9.19
CA PHE A 183 -1.42 -1.65 -8.62
C PHE A 183 -1.09 -0.60 -7.58
N HIS A 184 -1.80 0.52 -7.58
CA HIS A 184 -1.61 1.56 -6.59
C HIS A 184 -2.92 2.16 -6.07
N GLY A 185 -2.87 2.72 -4.86
CA GLY A 185 -3.96 3.43 -4.20
C GLY A 185 -3.68 4.93 -4.06
N HIS A 186 -3.90 5.47 -2.86
CA HIS A 186 -3.64 6.81 -2.36
C HIS A 186 -4.48 7.91 -3.02
N HIS A 187 -4.37 8.08 -4.33
CA HIS A 187 -5.22 8.98 -5.08
C HIS A 187 -6.59 8.35 -5.24
N HIS A 188 -7.63 9.09 -4.88
CA HIS A 188 -9.01 8.58 -4.85
C HIS A 188 -9.66 8.54 -6.23
N ASP A 189 -8.95 8.96 -7.25
CA ASP A 189 -9.37 8.87 -8.64
C ASP A 189 -9.25 7.42 -9.19
N ASN A 190 -9.75 7.22 -10.41
CA ASN A 190 -9.67 5.96 -11.13
C ASN A 190 -9.13 6.26 -12.54
N ILE A 191 -7.89 6.77 -12.60
CA ILE A 191 -7.26 7.15 -13.86
C ILE A 191 -6.87 5.90 -14.65
N GLU A 192 -7.24 5.89 -15.94
CA GLU A 192 -6.78 4.89 -16.91
C GLU A 192 -5.48 5.37 -17.55
N TYR A 193 -4.42 4.56 -17.44
CA TYR A 193 -3.12 4.92 -17.99
C TYR A 193 -2.90 4.33 -19.36
N LYS A 194 -2.50 5.19 -20.31
CA LYS A 194 -1.91 4.77 -21.58
C LYS A 194 -0.41 4.94 -21.48
N THR A 195 0.33 3.85 -21.41
CA THR A 195 1.78 3.87 -21.19
C THR A 195 2.51 2.93 -22.15
N ASN A 196 3.80 3.21 -22.37
CA ASN A 196 4.71 2.35 -23.10
C ASN A 196 5.62 1.53 -22.16
N PHE A 197 5.29 1.45 -20.87
CA PHE A 197 6.02 0.58 -19.94
C PHE A 197 5.80 -0.89 -20.31
N PRO A 198 6.77 -1.78 -20.02
CA PRO A 198 6.63 -3.21 -20.30
C PRO A 198 5.66 -3.91 -19.33
N TYR A 199 5.00 -3.16 -18.46
CA TYR A 199 4.02 -3.61 -17.48
C TYR A 199 2.77 -2.71 -17.49
N LYS A 200 1.66 -3.28 -17.06
CA LYS A 200 0.40 -2.55 -16.86
C LYS A 200 0.45 -1.75 -15.55
N ILE A 201 -0.24 -0.62 -15.50
CA ILE A 201 -0.46 0.15 -14.27
C ILE A 201 -1.97 0.30 -14.07
N THR A 202 -2.44 -0.03 -12.88
CA THR A 202 -3.85 0.14 -12.49
C THR A 202 -3.93 0.99 -11.21
N ASN A 203 -4.60 2.12 -11.30
CA ASN A 203 -5.01 2.88 -10.14
C ASN A 203 -6.28 2.24 -9.56
N VAL A 204 -6.29 1.90 -8.28
CA VAL A 204 -7.49 1.44 -7.59
C VAL A 204 -7.92 2.54 -6.62
N GLY A 205 -8.82 3.39 -7.08
CA GLY A 205 -9.26 4.58 -6.37
C GLY A 205 -10.08 4.29 -5.11
N PHE A 206 -10.72 5.34 -4.60
CA PHE A 206 -11.49 5.28 -3.36
C PHE A 206 -12.52 4.15 -3.38
N ARG A 207 -12.41 3.18 -2.46
CA ARG A 207 -13.32 2.03 -2.29
C ARG A 207 -13.60 1.25 -3.57
N SER A 208 -12.72 1.34 -4.56
CA SER A 208 -12.82 0.59 -5.80
C SER A 208 -12.20 -0.80 -5.64
N ILE A 209 -12.62 -1.73 -6.48
CA ILE A 209 -12.15 -3.12 -6.48
C ILE A 209 -11.81 -3.52 -7.90
N THR A 210 -10.66 -4.17 -8.08
CA THR A 210 -10.24 -4.75 -9.36
C THR A 210 -9.86 -6.22 -9.23
N ASP A 211 -9.92 -6.93 -10.35
CA ASP A 211 -9.32 -8.26 -10.47
C ASP A 211 -7.80 -8.17 -10.73
N ILE A 212 -7.16 -9.34 -10.87
CA ILE A 212 -5.72 -9.45 -11.16
C ILE A 212 -5.32 -8.86 -12.53
N HIS A 213 -6.26 -8.73 -13.45
CA HIS A 213 -6.03 -8.13 -14.76
C HIS A 213 -6.24 -6.61 -14.75
N GLY A 214 -6.63 -6.03 -13.60
CA GLY A 214 -6.94 -4.62 -13.42
C GLY A 214 -8.27 -4.21 -14.05
N ASN A 215 -9.20 -5.16 -14.23
CA ASN A 215 -10.58 -4.86 -14.58
C ASN A 215 -11.34 -4.47 -13.33
N TYR A 216 -12.06 -3.34 -13.38
CA TYR A 216 -12.87 -2.91 -12.26
C TYR A 216 -14.09 -3.83 -12.10
N LEU A 217 -14.23 -4.41 -10.90
CA LEU A 217 -15.44 -5.08 -10.43
C LEU A 217 -16.36 -4.10 -9.70
N LEU A 218 -15.75 -3.10 -9.05
CA LEU A 218 -16.44 -1.96 -8.47
C LEU A 218 -15.61 -0.70 -8.75
N LYS A 219 -16.21 0.33 -9.33
CA LYS A 219 -15.59 1.63 -9.57
C LYS A 219 -16.38 2.69 -8.81
N THR A 220 -15.78 3.25 -7.78
CA THR A 220 -16.41 4.25 -6.90
C THR A 220 -15.77 5.62 -7.12
N ILE A 221 -16.53 6.68 -6.95
CA ILE A 221 -16.06 8.07 -7.00
C ILE A 221 -16.07 8.62 -5.56
N ASP A 222 -14.99 9.28 -5.15
CA ASP A 222 -14.95 9.97 -3.87
C ASP A 222 -15.66 11.31 -3.96
N ASP A 223 -16.87 11.38 -3.40
CA ASP A 223 -17.69 12.60 -3.38
C ASP A 223 -17.27 13.60 -2.27
N ARG A 224 -16.33 13.20 -1.38
CA ARG A 224 -15.81 14.06 -0.31
C ARG A 224 -14.78 15.09 -0.79
N GLU A 225 -14.24 14.94 -1.99
CA GLU A 225 -13.24 15.80 -2.61
C GLU A 225 -13.84 16.81 -3.62
N LYS A 226 -15.18 16.94 -3.65
CA LYS A 226 -15.90 17.90 -4.51
C LYS A 226 -16.18 19.23 -3.80
#